data_8c985dd6d198ae0ab0de32226b55cf77
#
_entry.id   8c985dd6d198ae0ab0de32226b55cf77
#
_cell.length_a   1.000
_cell.length_b   1.000
_cell.length_c   1.000
_cell.angle_alpha   90.00
_cell.angle_beta   90.00
_cell.angle_gamma   90.00
#
_symmetry.space_group_name_H-M   'P 1'
#
loop_
_entity.id
_entity.type
_entity.pdbx_description
1 polymer ?
#
loop_
_entity_poly.entity_id
_entity_poly.type
_entity_poly.pdbx_seq_one_letter_code
_entity_poly.pdbx_strand_id
1 'polypeptide(L)'
;MFRKPDRQSIAWALAALSISILFLSLPPTASATPASSSFDHIIIIAMENQNYPDVLGDGAPAGCPTGTAPFLCSLLLLSSTIPSYHSYGATSSISGCSAACYVALISGDTYGVGDGYSCCLSGSTLVDQMQSAGLTWQAYCESGCPRGNDHFPFTGFASDTNSPNIFTSSSVSTTTLITAANSANPPNLLWYTPTDNHNMHDNSISTGDSYLKSLLIGSGTPSNPASGSLLASSVFTTTSYRTMLYIWWDEYDPSPNIQYGSMIKEGYVSTNNNYDEYASLHTIEANWGLPYLTSAVSGAPYMSDVFGGSAPGALSTTSDSLSTLTFLYIGLIAGAAVSVTIYLAKYHSHNRKLAAMLQMNNLQTHQGIHRSVGKKKKLRKDPEST
;
A
#
# COMPACT_ATOMS: atom_id res chain seq x y z
N MET A 1 41.24 15.86 -38.74
CA MET A 1 40.89 17.28 -38.67
C MET A 1 39.54 17.40 -37.93
N PHE A 2 39.56 17.53 -36.60
CA PHE A 2 38.35 17.64 -35.78
C PHE A 2 37.75 19.05 -35.96
N ARG A 3 36.51 19.13 -36.50
CA ARG A 3 35.76 20.37 -36.56
C ARG A 3 35.42 20.81 -35.13
N LYS A 4 35.82 22.03 -34.74
CA LYS A 4 35.34 22.64 -33.47
C LYS A 4 33.82 22.75 -33.52
N PRO A 5 33.12 22.32 -32.45
CA PRO A 5 31.67 22.47 -32.37
C PRO A 5 31.34 23.98 -32.45
N ASP A 6 30.29 24.31 -33.19
CA ASP A 6 29.82 25.66 -33.25
C ASP A 6 29.10 26.10 -31.95
N ARG A 7 29.00 27.40 -31.73
CA ARG A 7 28.37 27.97 -30.51
C ARG A 7 26.90 27.54 -30.34
N GLN A 8 26.22 27.21 -31.43
CA GLN A 8 24.84 26.71 -31.38
C GLN A 8 24.76 25.27 -30.83
N SER A 9 25.65 24.37 -31.27
CA SER A 9 25.73 23.01 -30.79
C SER A 9 26.05 22.94 -29.29
N ILE A 10 26.90 23.84 -28.78
CA ILE A 10 27.24 23.95 -27.36
C ILE A 10 26.03 24.47 -26.56
N ALA A 11 25.28 25.45 -27.07
CA ALA A 11 24.09 25.99 -26.41
C ALA A 11 22.97 24.91 -26.27
N TRP A 12 22.78 24.10 -27.30
CA TRP A 12 21.81 23.00 -27.27
C TRP A 12 22.22 21.89 -26.30
N ALA A 13 23.50 21.55 -26.25
CA ALA A 13 24.01 20.55 -25.30
C ALA A 13 23.86 21.01 -23.84
N LEU A 14 24.13 22.28 -23.57
CA LEU A 14 23.94 22.88 -22.25
C LEU A 14 22.48 22.99 -21.84
N ALA A 15 21.58 23.35 -22.79
CA ALA A 15 20.14 23.35 -22.52
C ALA A 15 19.58 21.95 -22.25
N ALA A 16 20.00 20.94 -23.02
CA ALA A 16 19.62 19.56 -22.78
C ALA A 16 20.14 19.02 -21.43
N LEU A 17 21.36 19.35 -21.05
CA LEU A 17 21.96 18.99 -19.78
C LEU A 17 21.23 19.63 -18.60
N SER A 18 20.85 20.91 -18.72
CA SER A 18 20.10 21.63 -17.69
C SER A 18 18.70 21.06 -17.48
N ILE A 19 18.02 20.62 -18.54
CA ILE A 19 16.72 19.97 -18.47
C ILE A 19 16.86 18.58 -17.81
N SER A 20 17.90 17.80 -18.15
CA SER A 20 18.17 16.51 -17.54
C SER A 20 18.49 16.62 -16.05
N ILE A 21 19.23 17.62 -15.61
CA ILE A 21 19.54 17.87 -14.21
C ILE A 21 18.29 18.28 -13.43
N LEU A 22 17.36 19.03 -14.06
CA LEU A 22 16.10 19.43 -13.43
C LEU A 22 15.19 18.22 -13.16
N PHE A 23 15.20 17.19 -14.01
CA PHE A 23 14.46 15.95 -13.79
C PHE A 23 15.10 15.03 -12.73
N LEU A 24 16.42 15.10 -12.55
CA LEU A 24 17.12 14.32 -11.51
C LEU A 24 17.03 14.93 -10.10
N SER A 25 16.67 16.20 -9.99
CA SER A 25 16.59 16.91 -8.70
C SER A 25 15.18 16.99 -8.11
N LEU A 26 14.17 16.39 -8.73
CA LEU A 26 12.88 16.23 -8.07
C LEU A 26 13.06 15.14 -7.01
N PRO A 27 12.86 15.47 -5.72
CA PRO A 27 12.82 14.42 -4.70
C PRO A 27 11.72 13.43 -5.11
N PRO A 28 11.92 12.12 -4.87
CA PRO A 28 10.82 11.18 -5.03
C PRO A 28 9.66 11.74 -4.22
N THR A 29 8.53 11.97 -4.87
CA THR A 29 7.30 12.32 -4.16
C THR A 29 7.04 11.17 -3.22
N ALA A 30 7.28 11.38 -1.93
CA ALA A 30 6.84 10.44 -0.91
C ALA A 30 5.34 10.25 -1.17
N SER A 31 4.95 9.04 -1.55
CA SER A 31 3.54 8.70 -1.70
C SER A 31 2.94 8.91 -0.32
N ALA A 32 1.99 9.83 -0.20
CA ALA A 32 1.32 10.03 1.07
C ALA A 32 0.64 8.70 1.43
N THR A 33 0.87 8.22 2.65
CA THR A 33 0.17 7.03 3.16
C THR A 33 -1.33 7.23 2.99
N PRO A 34 -2.06 6.25 2.44
CA PRO A 34 -3.50 6.36 2.27
C PRO A 34 -4.20 6.70 3.59
N ALA A 35 -5.18 7.57 3.53
CA ALA A 35 -6.01 7.85 4.70
C ALA A 35 -6.89 6.63 4.99
N SER A 36 -6.82 6.10 6.21
CA SER A 36 -7.68 5.01 6.66
C SER A 36 -9.12 5.50 6.88
N SER A 37 -10.09 4.64 6.57
CA SER A 37 -11.50 4.97 6.74
C SER A 37 -12.04 4.62 8.14
N SER A 38 -11.77 3.42 8.63
CA SER A 38 -12.28 2.93 9.90
C SER A 38 -11.20 2.70 10.95
N PHE A 39 -10.04 2.16 10.56
CA PHE A 39 -8.94 1.86 11.48
C PHE A 39 -7.59 2.25 10.87
N ASP A 40 -6.67 2.70 11.72
CA ASP A 40 -5.30 3.07 11.36
C ASP A 40 -4.34 1.88 11.48
N HIS A 41 -4.66 0.97 12.40
CA HIS A 41 -3.92 -0.26 12.67
C HIS A 41 -4.86 -1.45 12.75
N ILE A 42 -4.41 -2.60 12.25
CA ILE A 42 -5.07 -3.89 12.45
C ILE A 42 -4.07 -4.90 13.01
N ILE A 43 -4.49 -5.66 14.02
CA ILE A 43 -3.74 -6.79 14.55
C ILE A 43 -4.58 -8.05 14.29
N ILE A 44 -4.06 -8.97 13.49
CA ILE A 44 -4.70 -10.25 13.20
C ILE A 44 -4.03 -11.35 14.02
N ILE A 45 -4.81 -12.10 14.80
CA ILE A 45 -4.36 -13.31 15.49
C ILE A 45 -5.06 -14.48 14.84
N ALA A 46 -4.29 -15.38 14.22
CA ALA A 46 -4.80 -16.56 13.54
C ALA A 46 -4.94 -17.73 14.51
N MET A 47 -6.14 -18.18 14.71
CA MET A 47 -6.50 -19.34 15.54
C MET A 47 -6.97 -20.50 14.64
N GLU A 48 -7.16 -21.68 15.21
CA GLU A 48 -7.26 -22.92 14.44
C GLU A 48 -8.45 -23.80 14.84
N ASN A 49 -8.99 -24.46 13.83
CA ASN A 49 -9.81 -25.70 13.88
C ASN A 49 -10.94 -25.72 14.91
N GLN A 50 -11.74 -24.68 15.04
CA GLN A 50 -12.86 -24.67 15.96
C GLN A 50 -14.16 -24.18 15.28
N ASN A 51 -15.29 -24.78 15.68
CA ASN A 51 -16.62 -24.28 15.30
C ASN A 51 -17.01 -23.07 16.12
N TYR A 52 -17.75 -22.16 15.51
CA TYR A 52 -18.30 -20.99 16.19
C TYR A 52 -19.13 -21.36 17.44
N PRO A 53 -20.10 -22.30 17.39
CA PRO A 53 -20.90 -22.69 18.57
C PRO A 53 -20.07 -23.21 19.73
N ASP A 54 -18.98 -23.94 19.43
CA ASP A 54 -18.14 -24.57 20.47
C ASP A 54 -17.31 -23.53 21.24
N VAL A 55 -16.88 -22.44 20.57
CA VAL A 55 -16.05 -21.39 21.14
C VAL A 55 -16.87 -20.26 21.70
N LEU A 56 -17.86 -19.76 20.95
CA LEU A 56 -18.60 -18.52 21.26
C LEU A 56 -20.07 -18.75 21.59
N GLY A 57 -20.61 -19.95 21.30
CA GLY A 57 -22.00 -20.33 21.57
C GLY A 57 -22.99 -19.75 20.54
N ASP A 58 -24.11 -20.44 20.35
CA ASP A 58 -25.13 -20.09 19.36
C ASP A 58 -25.87 -18.77 19.67
N GLY A 59 -25.81 -18.31 20.87
CA GLY A 59 -26.49 -17.07 21.32
C GLY A 59 -25.55 -16.02 21.87
N ALA A 60 -24.32 -15.95 21.34
CA ALA A 60 -23.34 -14.98 21.79
C ALA A 60 -23.92 -13.53 21.77
N PRO A 61 -23.54 -12.64 22.74
CA PRO A 61 -22.72 -12.98 23.92
C PRO A 61 -23.47 -13.72 25.04
N ALA A 62 -24.81 -13.70 25.06
CA ALA A 62 -25.62 -14.26 26.16
C ALA A 62 -25.51 -15.78 26.27
N GLY A 63 -25.39 -16.52 25.14
CA GLY A 63 -25.23 -17.95 25.06
C GLY A 63 -23.79 -18.44 25.08
N CYS A 64 -22.84 -17.57 25.35
CA CYS A 64 -21.43 -17.92 25.30
C CYS A 64 -21.03 -18.98 26.35
N PRO A 65 -20.22 -20.01 26.00
CA PRO A 65 -19.88 -21.12 26.89
C PRO A 65 -18.81 -20.73 27.93
N THR A 66 -19.23 -20.01 28.98
CA THR A 66 -18.33 -19.48 30.01
C THR A 66 -17.58 -20.58 30.78
N GLY A 67 -18.01 -21.84 30.67
CA GLY A 67 -17.31 -22.98 31.27
C GLY A 67 -16.05 -23.41 30.51
N THR A 68 -15.97 -23.12 29.20
CA THR A 68 -14.86 -23.49 28.32
C THR A 68 -14.06 -22.31 27.82
N ALA A 69 -14.70 -21.15 27.56
CA ALA A 69 -14.08 -19.95 27.05
C ALA A 69 -14.47 -18.67 27.86
N PRO A 70 -14.18 -18.66 29.18
CA PRO A 70 -14.62 -17.56 30.04
C PRO A 70 -14.05 -16.20 29.65
N PHE A 71 -12.82 -16.17 29.16
CA PHE A 71 -12.18 -14.92 28.71
C PHE A 71 -12.80 -14.41 27.42
N LEU A 72 -12.94 -15.25 26.40
CA LEU A 72 -13.55 -14.85 25.12
C LEU A 72 -14.99 -14.40 25.32
N CYS A 73 -15.75 -15.05 26.20
CA CYS A 73 -17.10 -14.62 26.58
C CYS A 73 -17.10 -13.21 27.21
N SER A 74 -16.11 -12.91 28.05
CA SER A 74 -15.99 -11.55 28.63
C SER A 74 -15.56 -10.51 27.60
N LEU A 75 -14.73 -10.90 26.62
CA LEU A 75 -14.28 -10.03 25.53
C LEU A 75 -15.43 -9.69 24.57
N LEU A 76 -16.33 -10.65 24.32
CA LEU A 76 -17.50 -10.43 23.45
C LEU A 76 -18.41 -9.30 23.92
N LEU A 77 -18.44 -8.99 25.20
CA LEU A 77 -19.22 -7.86 25.71
C LEU A 77 -18.72 -6.49 25.20
N LEU A 78 -17.47 -6.43 24.77
CA LEU A 78 -16.80 -5.23 24.26
C LEU A 78 -16.39 -5.36 22.78
N SER A 79 -16.91 -6.38 22.08
CA SER A 79 -16.49 -6.76 20.72
C SER A 79 -17.69 -6.98 19.84
N SER A 80 -17.43 -7.11 18.53
CA SER A 80 -18.37 -7.68 17.57
C SER A 80 -17.95 -9.10 17.20
N THR A 81 -18.92 -9.90 16.76
CA THR A 81 -18.70 -11.24 16.19
C THR A 81 -19.69 -11.54 15.08
N ILE A 82 -19.33 -12.46 14.22
CA ILE A 82 -20.10 -12.86 13.03
C ILE A 82 -20.40 -14.37 13.12
N PRO A 83 -21.59 -14.78 13.60
CA PRO A 83 -21.93 -16.20 13.80
C PRO A 83 -22.02 -17.01 12.50
N SER A 84 -22.20 -16.36 11.37
CA SER A 84 -22.29 -17.00 10.06
C SER A 84 -21.07 -16.66 9.20
N TYR A 85 -19.88 -16.64 9.81
CA TYR A 85 -18.64 -16.44 9.06
C TYR A 85 -18.22 -17.78 8.43
N HIS A 86 -17.97 -17.76 7.12
CA HIS A 86 -17.69 -18.94 6.32
C HIS A 86 -16.20 -18.99 5.95
N SER A 87 -15.44 -19.88 6.55
CA SER A 87 -14.02 -20.05 6.21
C SER A 87 -13.75 -20.69 4.85
N TYR A 88 -14.76 -20.94 4.05
CA TYR A 88 -14.55 -21.43 2.67
C TYR A 88 -14.89 -20.42 1.60
N GLY A 89 -15.35 -19.23 1.97
CA GLY A 89 -16.08 -18.39 1.05
C GLY A 89 -17.44 -18.97 0.65
N ALA A 90 -18.48 -18.15 0.70
CA ALA A 90 -19.89 -18.55 0.41
C ALA A 90 -20.10 -19.17 -0.97
N THR A 91 -19.10 -19.21 -1.84
CA THR A 91 -19.16 -19.67 -3.22
C THR A 91 -18.20 -20.82 -3.54
N SER A 92 -17.31 -21.17 -2.65
CA SER A 92 -16.33 -22.22 -2.89
C SER A 92 -16.64 -23.46 -2.06
N SER A 93 -16.64 -24.62 -2.69
CA SER A 93 -16.76 -25.93 -2.06
C SER A 93 -15.40 -26.40 -1.50
N ILE A 94 -14.60 -25.51 -0.91
CA ILE A 94 -13.34 -25.91 -0.30
C ILE A 94 -13.68 -26.58 1.04
N SER A 95 -13.67 -27.89 1.08
CA SER A 95 -13.74 -28.64 2.33
C SER A 95 -12.37 -28.69 2.96
N GLY A 96 -12.27 -28.42 4.27
CA GLY A 96 -11.00 -28.40 4.98
C GLY A 96 -10.13 -27.21 4.57
N CYS A 97 -10.57 -26.02 4.93
CA CYS A 97 -9.94 -24.78 4.52
C CYS A 97 -8.79 -24.36 5.45
N SER A 98 -7.86 -25.21 5.76
CA SER A 98 -6.67 -24.87 6.52
C SER A 98 -5.77 -23.88 5.72
N ALA A 99 -4.67 -24.33 5.13
CA ALA A 99 -3.72 -23.51 4.37
C ALA A 99 -4.39 -22.62 3.31
N ALA A 100 -5.44 -23.12 2.63
CA ALA A 100 -6.14 -22.37 1.59
C ALA A 100 -6.84 -21.11 2.11
N CYS A 101 -7.39 -21.12 3.34
CA CYS A 101 -8.01 -19.94 3.94
C CYS A 101 -6.99 -18.89 4.39
N TYR A 102 -5.85 -19.31 4.91
CA TYR A 102 -4.74 -18.40 5.18
C TYR A 102 -4.28 -17.67 3.91
N VAL A 103 -4.12 -18.44 2.82
CA VAL A 103 -3.73 -17.90 1.52
C VAL A 103 -4.81 -16.94 0.99
N ALA A 104 -6.10 -17.34 1.06
CA ALA A 104 -7.22 -16.51 0.60
C ALA A 104 -7.31 -15.18 1.36
N LEU A 105 -7.08 -15.18 2.67
CA LEU A 105 -7.17 -13.97 3.50
C LEU A 105 -6.12 -12.92 3.14
N ILE A 106 -4.96 -13.32 2.61
CA ILE A 106 -3.91 -12.36 2.25
C ILE A 106 -3.77 -12.12 0.74
N SER A 107 -4.41 -12.93 -0.11
CA SER A 107 -4.23 -12.82 -1.56
C SER A 107 -5.53 -12.76 -2.37
N GLY A 108 -6.67 -13.08 -1.76
CA GLY A 108 -7.96 -13.11 -2.44
C GLY A 108 -8.15 -14.28 -3.40
N ASP A 109 -7.30 -15.30 -3.32
CA ASP A 109 -7.39 -16.56 -4.06
C ASP A 109 -6.83 -17.68 -3.19
N THR A 110 -7.37 -18.87 -3.31
CA THR A 110 -6.86 -20.07 -2.63
C THR A 110 -5.67 -20.71 -3.34
N TYR A 111 -5.42 -20.37 -4.60
CA TYR A 111 -4.46 -21.00 -5.51
C TYR A 111 -4.62 -22.53 -5.58
N GLY A 112 -5.73 -23.08 -5.09
CA GLY A 112 -5.96 -24.52 -5.01
C GLY A 112 -4.99 -25.26 -4.09
N VAL A 113 -4.37 -24.57 -3.13
CA VAL A 113 -3.44 -25.20 -2.17
C VAL A 113 -4.19 -26.01 -1.11
N GLY A 114 -3.47 -26.94 -0.51
CA GLY A 114 -3.85 -27.66 0.70
C GLY A 114 -2.64 -27.74 1.60
N ASP A 115 -2.79 -28.34 2.77
CA ASP A 115 -1.72 -28.50 3.75
C ASP A 115 -0.49 -29.19 3.16
N GLY A 116 0.68 -28.69 3.54
CA GLY A 116 1.96 -29.16 3.01
C GLY A 116 2.31 -28.59 1.63
N TYR A 117 1.60 -27.56 1.15
CA TYR A 117 1.97 -26.94 -0.12
C TYR A 117 3.36 -26.32 -0.06
N SER A 118 4.05 -26.38 -1.19
CA SER A 118 5.41 -25.84 -1.29
C SER A 118 5.41 -24.37 -1.69
N CYS A 119 6.35 -23.59 -1.16
CA CYS A 119 6.68 -22.28 -1.73
C CYS A 119 7.13 -22.49 -3.18
N CYS A 120 6.88 -21.61 -4.13
CA CYS A 120 6.30 -20.31 -3.92
C CYS A 120 5.16 -20.06 -4.90
N LEU A 121 4.07 -19.54 -4.36
CA LEU A 121 2.97 -19.01 -5.15
C LEU A 121 3.42 -17.73 -5.86
N SER A 122 2.95 -17.54 -7.09
CA SER A 122 3.26 -16.37 -7.91
C SER A 122 2.03 -15.46 -7.99
N GLY A 123 1.86 -14.59 -7.04
CA GLY A 123 0.77 -13.63 -7.01
C GLY A 123 1.12 -12.47 -6.10
N SER A 124 0.36 -11.39 -6.20
CA SER A 124 0.46 -10.28 -5.26
C SER A 124 -0.36 -10.58 -4.00
N THR A 125 0.12 -10.08 -2.89
CA THR A 125 -0.53 -10.19 -1.59
C THR A 125 -0.99 -8.84 -1.06
N LEU A 126 -1.79 -8.84 -0.01
CA LEU A 126 -2.15 -7.64 0.74
C LEU A 126 -0.92 -6.82 1.14
N VAL A 127 0.15 -7.49 1.58
CA VAL A 127 1.35 -6.81 2.07
C VAL A 127 2.18 -6.19 0.93
N ASP A 128 2.13 -6.75 -0.28
CA ASP A 128 2.68 -6.10 -1.48
C ASP A 128 1.97 -4.78 -1.79
N GLN A 129 0.64 -4.79 -1.72
CA GLN A 129 -0.16 -3.58 -1.93
C GLN A 129 0.09 -2.55 -0.85
N MET A 130 0.14 -2.98 0.43
CA MET A 130 0.44 -2.11 1.56
C MET A 130 1.80 -1.44 1.39
N GLN A 131 2.85 -2.18 1.04
CA GLN A 131 4.18 -1.63 0.77
C GLN A 131 4.15 -0.61 -0.37
N SER A 132 3.46 -0.94 -1.45
CA SER A 132 3.32 -0.05 -2.61
C SER A 132 2.59 1.25 -2.26
N ALA A 133 1.68 1.20 -1.29
CA ALA A 133 0.93 2.34 -0.77
C ALA A 133 1.64 3.09 0.37
N GLY A 134 2.85 2.66 0.78
CA GLY A 134 3.60 3.27 1.90
C GLY A 134 3.06 2.90 3.28
N LEU A 135 2.20 1.88 3.38
CA LEU A 135 1.76 1.29 4.64
C LEU A 135 2.79 0.29 5.17
N THR A 136 2.87 0.16 6.48
CA THR A 136 3.85 -0.69 7.15
C THR A 136 3.20 -1.96 7.70
N TRP A 137 3.94 -3.06 7.70
CA TRP A 137 3.44 -4.34 8.20
C TRP A 137 4.56 -5.18 8.81
N GLN A 138 4.20 -6.07 9.71
CA GLN A 138 5.06 -7.12 10.26
C GLN A 138 4.22 -8.37 10.53
N ALA A 139 4.79 -9.54 10.24
CA ALA A 139 4.18 -10.83 10.48
C ALA A 139 5.06 -11.72 11.35
N TYR A 140 4.46 -12.29 12.38
CA TYR A 140 5.11 -13.08 13.40
C TYR A 140 4.52 -14.48 13.46
N CYS A 141 5.37 -15.50 13.36
CA CYS A 141 5.01 -16.88 13.55
C CYS A 141 5.74 -17.43 14.78
N GLU A 142 4.99 -17.84 15.79
CA GLU A 142 5.49 -18.22 17.12
C GLU A 142 6.44 -19.42 17.05
N SER A 143 7.49 -19.38 17.89
CA SER A 143 8.37 -20.51 18.19
C SER A 143 8.98 -21.24 16.98
N GLY A 144 9.39 -20.49 15.97
CA GLY A 144 10.05 -21.08 14.80
C GLY A 144 9.10 -21.49 13.67
N CYS A 145 7.83 -21.14 13.77
CA CYS A 145 6.81 -21.41 12.74
C CYS A 145 6.68 -22.91 12.38
N PRO A 146 6.27 -23.76 13.30
CA PRO A 146 6.35 -25.23 13.12
C PRO A 146 5.50 -25.76 11.96
N ARG A 147 4.42 -25.06 11.57
CA ARG A 147 3.55 -25.42 10.44
C ARG A 147 3.94 -24.75 9.13
N GLY A 148 4.94 -23.87 9.16
CA GLY A 148 5.43 -23.20 7.95
C GLY A 148 4.34 -22.48 7.16
N ASN A 149 4.28 -22.73 5.85
CA ASN A 149 3.34 -22.07 4.95
C ASN A 149 1.87 -22.32 5.25
N ASP A 150 1.54 -23.48 5.86
CA ASP A 150 0.16 -23.87 6.09
C ASP A 150 -0.56 -22.87 6.99
N HIS A 151 0.10 -22.45 8.08
CA HIS A 151 -0.48 -21.49 9.03
C HIS A 151 0.18 -20.11 8.99
N PHE A 152 1.14 -19.90 8.06
CA PHE A 152 1.84 -18.63 7.91
C PHE A 152 2.09 -18.31 6.43
N PRO A 153 1.08 -17.82 5.72
CA PRO A 153 1.04 -17.78 4.26
C PRO A 153 2.11 -16.87 3.64
N PHE A 154 2.68 -15.91 4.39
CA PHE A 154 3.71 -14.99 3.92
C PHE A 154 4.99 -15.70 3.44
N THR A 155 5.30 -16.87 3.99
CA THR A 155 6.43 -17.70 3.52
C THR A 155 6.09 -18.54 2.29
N GLY A 156 4.83 -18.59 1.90
CA GLY A 156 4.31 -19.31 0.73
C GLY A 156 4.35 -18.53 -0.57
N PHE A 157 4.58 -17.20 -0.54
CA PHE A 157 4.62 -16.35 -1.73
C PHE A 157 6.05 -15.93 -2.09
N ALA A 158 6.34 -15.88 -3.40
CA ALA A 158 7.66 -15.51 -3.91
C ALA A 158 8.02 -14.05 -3.59
N SER A 159 7.04 -13.15 -3.55
CA SER A 159 7.23 -11.74 -3.20
C SER A 159 7.63 -11.54 -1.75
N ASP A 160 7.10 -12.36 -0.85
CA ASP A 160 7.14 -12.10 0.59
C ASP A 160 8.16 -12.93 1.33
N THR A 161 8.44 -14.15 0.89
CA THR A 161 9.20 -15.19 1.64
C THR A 161 10.58 -14.74 2.16
N ASN A 162 11.19 -13.73 1.56
CA ASN A 162 12.46 -13.16 1.99
C ASN A 162 12.31 -11.75 2.59
N SER A 163 11.10 -11.33 2.92
CA SER A 163 10.87 -10.00 3.48
C SER A 163 11.47 -9.85 4.89
N PRO A 164 12.13 -8.72 5.19
CA PRO A 164 12.63 -8.42 6.53
C PRO A 164 11.49 -8.20 7.55
N ASN A 165 10.24 -8.12 7.10
CA ASN A 165 9.05 -7.96 7.93
C ASN A 165 8.47 -9.30 8.42
N ILE A 166 9.08 -10.43 8.04
CA ILE A 166 8.69 -11.78 8.44
C ILE A 166 9.60 -12.28 9.57
N PHE A 167 8.99 -12.70 10.67
CA PHE A 167 9.67 -13.17 11.86
C PHE A 167 9.23 -14.60 12.16
N THR A 168 10.14 -15.56 11.94
CA THR A 168 9.90 -17.00 12.09
C THR A 168 10.95 -17.70 12.97
N SER A 169 11.76 -16.94 13.72
CA SER A 169 12.75 -17.54 14.60
C SER A 169 12.12 -18.21 15.83
N SER A 170 12.82 -19.14 16.45
CA SER A 170 12.37 -19.81 17.67
C SER A 170 12.18 -18.87 18.88
N SER A 171 12.68 -17.64 18.79
CA SER A 171 12.49 -16.60 19.83
C SER A 171 11.23 -15.78 19.66
N VAL A 172 10.48 -15.93 18.57
CA VAL A 172 9.20 -15.23 18.37
C VAL A 172 8.19 -15.73 19.40
N SER A 173 7.55 -14.80 20.06
CA SER A 173 6.60 -15.05 21.14
C SER A 173 5.60 -13.89 21.25
N THR A 174 4.63 -14.00 22.15
CA THR A 174 3.70 -12.90 22.50
C THR A 174 4.44 -11.61 22.86
N THR A 175 5.60 -11.70 23.53
CA THR A 175 6.43 -10.54 23.88
C THR A 175 6.93 -9.82 22.63
N THR A 176 7.26 -10.55 21.56
CA THR A 176 7.71 -9.97 20.30
C THR A 176 6.60 -9.14 19.66
N LEU A 177 5.39 -9.68 19.59
CA LEU A 177 4.20 -8.98 19.09
C LEU A 177 3.90 -7.72 19.94
N ILE A 178 3.87 -7.86 21.27
CA ILE A 178 3.61 -6.75 22.19
C ILE A 178 4.66 -5.65 22.05
N THR A 179 5.93 -6.01 21.83
CA THR A 179 7.01 -5.06 21.60
C THR A 179 6.77 -4.23 20.32
N ALA A 180 6.37 -4.88 19.23
CA ALA A 180 6.02 -4.20 17.99
C ALA A 180 4.81 -3.28 18.16
N ALA A 181 3.77 -3.73 18.88
CA ALA A 181 2.59 -2.96 19.21
C ALA A 181 2.86 -1.74 20.12
N ASN A 182 3.97 -1.78 20.87
CA ASN A 182 4.45 -0.67 21.72
C ASN A 182 5.52 0.20 21.05
N SER A 183 5.86 -0.04 19.81
CA SER A 183 6.84 0.80 19.12
C SER A 183 6.37 2.25 18.97
N ALA A 184 7.30 3.19 18.80
CA ALA A 184 6.96 4.60 18.61
C ALA A 184 6.12 4.85 17.35
N ASN A 185 6.26 4.00 16.34
CA ASN A 185 5.47 3.98 15.11
C ASN A 185 5.02 2.52 14.87
N PRO A 186 3.91 2.09 15.48
CA PRO A 186 3.42 0.72 15.30
C PRO A 186 3.08 0.46 13.82
N PRO A 187 3.34 -0.75 13.31
CA PRO A 187 2.92 -1.10 11.94
C PRO A 187 1.40 -0.96 11.74
N ASN A 188 0.99 -0.62 10.50
CA ASN A 188 -0.43 -0.59 10.15
C ASN A 188 -1.07 -1.98 10.21
N LEU A 189 -0.32 -3.04 9.84
CA LEU A 189 -0.73 -4.43 10.02
C LEU A 189 0.29 -5.17 10.90
N LEU A 190 -0.20 -5.82 11.93
CA LEU A 190 0.51 -6.85 12.69
C LEU A 190 -0.24 -8.17 12.51
N TRP A 191 0.47 -9.19 12.05
CA TRP A 191 -0.04 -10.56 11.98
C TRP A 191 0.67 -11.43 13.01
N TYR A 192 -0.07 -12.30 13.66
CA TYR A 192 0.48 -13.25 14.63
C TYR A 192 -0.17 -14.62 14.47
N THR A 193 0.67 -15.62 14.21
CA THR A 193 0.27 -17.04 14.21
C THR A 193 0.85 -17.72 15.44
N PRO A 194 0.02 -18.08 16.43
CA PRO A 194 0.46 -18.91 17.56
C PRO A 194 0.79 -20.33 17.11
N THR A 195 1.50 -21.08 17.95
CA THR A 195 1.72 -22.53 17.73
C THR A 195 0.44 -23.34 17.96
N ASP A 196 0.40 -24.58 17.46
CA ASP A 196 -0.75 -25.50 17.62
C ASP A 196 -1.10 -25.76 19.08
N ASN A 197 -0.13 -25.63 19.99
CA ASN A 197 -0.35 -25.69 21.42
C ASN A 197 -1.07 -24.46 21.99
N HIS A 198 -1.21 -23.39 21.24
CA HIS A 198 -1.77 -22.11 21.68
C HIS A 198 -3.00 -21.69 20.89
N ASN A 199 -3.12 -22.12 19.62
CA ASN A 199 -4.15 -21.67 18.68
C ASN A 199 -5.44 -22.51 18.71
N MET A 200 -5.57 -23.50 19.58
CA MET A 200 -6.68 -24.47 19.71
C MET A 200 -6.63 -25.66 18.74
N HIS A 201 -5.57 -25.79 17.91
CA HIS A 201 -5.42 -26.92 17.01
C HIS A 201 -5.21 -28.24 17.78
N ASP A 202 -4.12 -28.33 18.56
CA ASP A 202 -3.73 -29.55 19.31
C ASP A 202 -4.21 -29.53 20.76
N ASN A 203 -4.83 -28.43 21.20
CA ASN A 203 -5.26 -28.25 22.58
C ASN A 203 -6.74 -27.85 22.68
N SER A 204 -7.27 -27.91 23.89
CA SER A 204 -8.66 -27.56 24.17
C SER A 204 -8.93 -26.08 23.96
N ILE A 205 -10.19 -25.73 23.70
CA ILE A 205 -10.69 -24.35 23.69
C ILE A 205 -10.29 -23.59 24.96
N SER A 206 -10.39 -24.27 26.14
CA SER A 206 -10.00 -23.68 27.43
C SER A 206 -8.52 -23.34 27.52
N THR A 207 -7.64 -24.09 26.85
CA THR A 207 -6.21 -23.81 26.79
C THR A 207 -5.95 -22.55 25.89
N GLY A 208 -6.56 -22.50 24.72
CA GLY A 208 -6.45 -21.33 23.82
C GLY A 208 -7.11 -20.09 24.41
N ASP A 209 -8.24 -20.22 25.11
CA ASP A 209 -8.87 -19.11 25.83
C ASP A 209 -7.93 -18.53 26.90
N SER A 210 -7.26 -19.40 27.66
CA SER A 210 -6.29 -18.98 28.66
C SER A 210 -5.05 -18.34 28.07
N TYR A 211 -4.60 -18.84 26.92
CA TYR A 211 -3.50 -18.24 26.15
C TYR A 211 -3.85 -16.84 25.65
N LEU A 212 -5.01 -16.70 25.00
CA LEU A 212 -5.51 -15.40 24.51
C LEU A 212 -5.71 -14.41 25.66
N LYS A 213 -6.25 -14.87 26.81
CA LYS A 213 -6.33 -14.06 28.02
C LYS A 213 -4.97 -13.50 28.43
N SER A 214 -3.99 -14.39 28.52
CA SER A 214 -2.62 -14.01 28.92
C SER A 214 -2.00 -12.99 27.96
N LEU A 215 -2.15 -13.21 26.65
CA LEU A 215 -1.67 -12.31 25.60
C LEU A 215 -2.39 -10.96 25.64
N LEU A 216 -3.72 -10.98 25.67
CA LEU A 216 -4.52 -9.78 25.41
C LEU A 216 -4.67 -8.87 26.62
N ILE A 217 -4.86 -9.46 27.81
CA ILE A 217 -5.16 -8.67 29.03
C ILE A 217 -4.27 -9.00 30.23
N GLY A 218 -3.46 -10.05 30.15
CA GLY A 218 -2.67 -10.50 31.29
C GLY A 218 -3.53 -10.85 32.51
N SER A 219 -3.23 -10.27 33.67
CA SER A 219 -4.02 -10.41 34.91
C SER A 219 -5.19 -9.41 35.00
N GLY A 220 -5.41 -8.57 34.00
CA GLY A 220 -6.46 -7.54 33.98
C GLY A 220 -7.82 -8.07 33.52
N THR A 221 -8.64 -7.14 33.04
CA THR A 221 -9.93 -7.41 32.40
C THR A 221 -9.94 -6.80 31.00
N PRO A 222 -10.88 -7.17 30.10
CA PRO A 222 -10.95 -6.56 28.76
C PRO A 222 -11.09 -5.03 28.78
N SER A 223 -11.79 -4.47 29.78
CA SER A 223 -11.95 -3.01 29.97
C SER A 223 -10.80 -2.35 30.73
N ASN A 224 -9.94 -3.14 31.39
CA ASN A 224 -8.76 -2.65 32.12
C ASN A 224 -7.62 -3.66 32.02
N PRO A 225 -6.97 -3.80 30.86
CA PRO A 225 -5.91 -4.76 30.64
C PRO A 225 -4.67 -4.42 31.47
N ALA A 226 -3.99 -5.44 31.94
CA ALA A 226 -2.77 -5.28 32.74
C ALA A 226 -1.63 -4.75 31.87
N SER A 227 -0.79 -3.90 32.46
CA SER A 227 0.44 -3.44 31.79
C SER A 227 1.28 -4.60 31.29
N GLY A 228 1.83 -4.49 30.07
CA GLY A 228 2.61 -5.53 29.43
C GLY A 228 1.79 -6.55 28.64
N SER A 229 0.46 -6.38 28.58
CA SER A 229 -0.42 -7.15 27.67
C SER A 229 -0.69 -6.37 26.38
N LEU A 230 -1.22 -7.07 25.36
CA LEU A 230 -1.43 -6.49 24.03
C LEU A 230 -2.42 -5.33 24.05
N LEU A 231 -3.58 -5.48 24.72
CA LEU A 231 -4.59 -4.40 24.78
C LEU A 231 -4.16 -3.21 25.64
N ALA A 232 -3.11 -3.37 26.47
CA ALA A 232 -2.49 -2.26 27.18
C ALA A 232 -1.33 -1.60 26.41
N SER A 233 -1.03 -2.05 25.20
CA SER A 233 0.05 -1.48 24.37
C SER A 233 -0.32 -0.12 23.77
N SER A 234 0.70 0.66 23.37
CA SER A 234 0.52 2.02 22.86
C SER A 234 -0.36 2.06 21.60
N VAL A 235 -0.37 1.02 20.77
CA VAL A 235 -1.23 0.95 19.59
C VAL A 235 -2.73 0.98 19.94
N PHE A 236 -3.13 0.47 21.12
CA PHE A 236 -4.52 0.52 21.60
C PHE A 236 -4.81 1.70 22.53
N THR A 237 -3.81 2.19 23.27
CA THR A 237 -4.03 3.20 24.32
C THR A 237 -3.77 4.62 23.86
N THR A 238 -3.10 4.81 22.72
CA THR A 238 -2.91 6.13 22.12
C THR A 238 -4.21 6.61 21.49
N THR A 239 -4.77 7.68 22.01
CA THR A 239 -6.10 8.17 21.63
C THR A 239 -6.24 8.63 20.16
N SER A 240 -5.12 8.91 19.50
CA SER A 240 -5.10 9.24 18.06
C SER A 240 -5.12 8.02 17.16
N TYR A 241 -4.96 6.81 17.69
CA TYR A 241 -4.98 5.58 16.92
C TYR A 241 -6.35 4.90 17.02
N ARG A 242 -6.83 4.44 15.88
CA ARG A 242 -7.98 3.55 15.77
C ARG A 242 -7.43 2.17 15.43
N THR A 243 -7.36 1.30 16.42
CA THR A 243 -6.78 -0.04 16.26
C THR A 243 -7.85 -1.10 16.31
N MET A 244 -7.92 -1.96 15.30
CA MET A 244 -8.76 -3.14 15.28
C MET A 244 -7.93 -4.37 15.65
N LEU A 245 -8.34 -5.11 16.68
CA LEU A 245 -7.95 -6.49 16.88
C LEU A 245 -8.94 -7.38 16.12
N TYR A 246 -8.42 -8.28 15.30
CA TYR A 246 -9.18 -9.30 14.61
C TYR A 246 -8.64 -10.68 15.00
N ILE A 247 -9.39 -11.40 15.83
CA ILE A 247 -9.11 -12.80 16.15
C ILE A 247 -9.93 -13.62 15.15
N TRP A 248 -9.24 -14.40 14.34
CA TRP A 248 -9.80 -15.14 13.22
C TRP A 248 -9.42 -16.62 13.35
N TRP A 249 -10.36 -17.49 13.06
CA TRP A 249 -10.16 -18.94 12.95
C TRP A 249 -10.29 -19.35 11.49
N ASP A 250 -9.42 -20.24 11.05
CA ASP A 250 -9.22 -20.60 9.64
C ASP A 250 -10.20 -21.64 9.09
N GLU A 251 -10.80 -22.44 9.94
CA GLU A 251 -11.62 -23.57 9.52
C GLU A 251 -13.04 -23.53 10.10
N TYR A 252 -13.85 -24.44 9.58
CA TYR A 252 -15.26 -24.67 9.85
C TYR A 252 -16.23 -23.62 9.25
N ASP A 253 -17.46 -24.05 9.15
CA ASP A 253 -18.58 -23.25 8.66
C ASP A 253 -19.80 -23.49 9.59
N PRO A 254 -20.06 -22.59 10.53
CA PRO A 254 -19.40 -21.31 10.74
C PRO A 254 -18.10 -21.37 11.55
N SER A 255 -17.17 -20.47 11.22
CA SER A 255 -15.90 -20.29 11.92
C SER A 255 -15.99 -19.17 12.98
N PRO A 256 -15.31 -19.31 14.15
CA PRO A 256 -15.27 -18.25 15.14
C PRO A 256 -14.52 -17.02 14.62
N ASN A 257 -14.91 -15.86 15.11
CA ASN A 257 -14.21 -14.60 14.84
C ASN A 257 -14.61 -13.53 15.86
N ILE A 258 -13.70 -12.63 16.19
CA ILE A 258 -13.94 -11.51 17.10
C ILE A 258 -13.25 -10.25 16.56
N GLN A 259 -13.99 -9.15 16.49
CA GLN A 259 -13.47 -7.83 16.20
C GLN A 259 -13.58 -6.95 17.43
N TYR A 260 -12.46 -6.40 17.90
CA TYR A 260 -12.38 -5.53 19.06
C TYR A 260 -11.66 -4.22 18.72
N GLY A 261 -12.09 -3.11 19.28
CA GLY A 261 -11.46 -1.80 19.09
C GLY A 261 -12.43 -0.65 19.26
N SER A 262 -11.93 0.57 19.39
CA SER A 262 -12.74 1.76 19.66
C SER A 262 -13.78 2.10 18.57
N MET A 263 -13.55 1.62 17.34
CA MET A 263 -14.47 1.78 16.21
C MET A 263 -15.46 0.61 16.06
N ILE A 264 -15.31 -0.45 16.84
CA ILE A 264 -16.14 -1.64 16.77
C ILE A 264 -17.36 -1.49 17.67
N LYS A 265 -18.50 -2.02 17.25
CA LYS A 265 -19.71 -2.07 18.08
C LYS A 265 -19.52 -3.04 19.21
N GLU A 266 -19.71 -2.58 20.43
CA GLU A 266 -19.62 -3.42 21.64
C GLU A 266 -20.83 -4.33 21.77
N GLY A 267 -20.59 -5.59 22.11
CA GLY A 267 -21.62 -6.61 22.32
C GLY A 267 -22.47 -6.90 21.07
N TYR A 268 -21.95 -6.56 19.88
CA TYR A 268 -22.69 -6.72 18.63
C TYR A 268 -22.50 -8.10 18.02
N VAL A 269 -23.61 -8.66 17.57
CA VAL A 269 -23.65 -9.92 16.83
C VAL A 269 -24.16 -9.64 15.43
N SER A 270 -23.33 -9.88 14.42
CA SER A 270 -23.72 -9.66 13.02
C SER A 270 -24.84 -10.61 12.61
N THR A 271 -25.79 -10.10 11.86
CA THR A 271 -26.83 -10.88 11.19
C THR A 271 -26.55 -11.14 9.71
N ASN A 272 -25.40 -10.67 9.21
CA ASN A 272 -24.97 -10.90 7.84
C ASN A 272 -24.41 -12.34 7.75
N ASN A 273 -24.84 -13.06 6.73
CA ASN A 273 -24.45 -14.45 6.46
C ASN A 273 -23.61 -14.62 5.19
N ASN A 274 -22.94 -13.57 4.73
CA ASN A 274 -22.13 -13.59 3.51
C ASN A 274 -20.69 -13.16 3.75
N TYR A 275 -20.19 -13.25 4.98
CA TYR A 275 -18.82 -12.89 5.31
C TYR A 275 -17.92 -14.12 5.33
N ASP A 276 -16.74 -13.96 4.75
CA ASP A 276 -15.68 -14.95 4.60
C ASP A 276 -14.31 -14.28 4.54
N GLU A 277 -13.25 -15.01 4.18
CA GLU A 277 -11.89 -14.47 4.03
C GLU A 277 -11.81 -13.37 2.97
N TYR A 278 -12.59 -13.49 1.87
CA TYR A 278 -12.64 -12.44 0.84
C TYR A 278 -13.32 -11.18 1.35
N ALA A 279 -14.35 -11.31 2.18
CA ALA A 279 -15.00 -10.16 2.83
C ALA A 279 -14.07 -9.48 3.84
N SER A 280 -13.28 -10.26 4.57
CA SER A 280 -12.25 -9.75 5.49
C SER A 280 -11.17 -8.99 4.74
N LEU A 281 -10.63 -9.56 3.65
CA LEU A 281 -9.64 -8.92 2.82
C LEU A 281 -10.21 -7.66 2.13
N HIS A 282 -11.44 -7.75 1.57
CA HIS A 282 -12.15 -6.60 1.03
C HIS A 282 -12.22 -5.45 2.04
N THR A 283 -12.57 -5.77 3.29
CA THR A 283 -12.68 -4.79 4.37
C THR A 283 -11.35 -4.11 4.66
N ILE A 284 -10.24 -4.85 4.66
CA ILE A 284 -8.90 -4.32 4.88
C ILE A 284 -8.45 -3.45 3.71
N GLU A 285 -8.63 -3.91 2.47
CA GLU A 285 -8.26 -3.16 1.27
C GLU A 285 -9.07 -1.87 1.14
N ALA A 286 -10.39 -1.95 1.32
CA ALA A 286 -11.28 -0.79 1.28
C ALA A 286 -10.95 0.23 2.36
N ASN A 287 -10.55 -0.22 3.56
CA ASN A 287 -10.18 0.67 4.67
C ASN A 287 -9.05 1.64 4.28
N TRP A 288 -8.08 1.20 3.50
CA TRP A 288 -6.96 2.01 3.06
C TRP A 288 -7.05 2.45 1.59
N GLY A 289 -8.18 2.19 0.91
CA GLY A 289 -8.35 2.53 -0.49
C GLY A 289 -7.36 1.83 -1.41
N LEU A 290 -6.96 0.61 -1.04
CA LEU A 290 -6.11 -0.24 -1.87
C LEU A 290 -6.93 -0.81 -3.05
N PRO A 291 -6.31 -1.09 -4.19
CA PRO A 291 -6.98 -1.81 -5.26
C PRO A 291 -7.30 -3.23 -4.79
N TYR A 292 -8.44 -3.78 -5.19
CA TYR A 292 -8.77 -5.16 -4.83
C TYR A 292 -7.87 -6.16 -5.59
N LEU A 293 -7.30 -7.13 -4.85
CA LEU A 293 -6.39 -8.13 -5.43
C LEU A 293 -7.05 -8.99 -6.49
N THR A 294 -8.31 -9.35 -6.30
CA THR A 294 -9.05 -10.22 -7.22
C THR A 294 -10.48 -9.77 -7.42
N SER A 295 -11.15 -10.34 -8.44
CA SER A 295 -12.58 -10.14 -8.63
C SER A 295 -13.42 -10.77 -7.52
N ALA A 296 -12.96 -11.83 -6.87
CA ALA A 296 -13.61 -12.43 -5.71
C ALA A 296 -13.65 -11.43 -4.56
N VAL A 297 -12.51 -10.80 -4.26
CA VAL A 297 -12.43 -9.76 -3.21
C VAL A 297 -13.28 -8.55 -3.56
N SER A 298 -13.22 -8.03 -4.80
CA SER A 298 -14.03 -6.87 -5.19
C SER A 298 -15.53 -7.14 -5.17
N GLY A 299 -15.94 -8.39 -5.35
CA GLY A 299 -17.33 -8.84 -5.29
C GLY A 299 -17.82 -9.20 -3.88
N ALA A 300 -16.91 -9.37 -2.93
CA ALA A 300 -17.24 -9.69 -1.54
C ALA A 300 -17.80 -8.46 -0.80
N PRO A 301 -18.65 -8.67 0.21
CA PRO A 301 -19.20 -7.56 0.98
C PRO A 301 -18.15 -6.95 1.94
N TYR A 302 -18.22 -5.64 2.15
CA TYR A 302 -17.51 -4.97 3.23
C TYR A 302 -18.19 -5.28 4.58
N MET A 303 -17.44 -5.65 5.60
CA MET A 303 -17.96 -5.97 6.95
C MET A 303 -18.42 -4.71 7.69
N SER A 304 -19.32 -3.93 7.08
CA SER A 304 -19.71 -2.59 7.56
C SER A 304 -20.49 -2.60 8.86
N ASP A 305 -21.21 -3.68 9.13
CA ASP A 305 -22.14 -3.76 10.26
C ASP A 305 -21.44 -3.96 11.61
N VAL A 306 -20.19 -4.42 11.63
CA VAL A 306 -19.40 -4.52 12.87
C VAL A 306 -18.86 -3.17 13.37
N PHE A 307 -18.79 -2.16 12.48
CA PHE A 307 -18.28 -0.84 12.85
C PHE A 307 -19.36 0.07 13.45
N GLY A 308 -19.01 0.84 14.46
CA GLY A 308 -19.91 1.79 15.14
C GLY A 308 -20.15 3.10 14.39
N GLY A 309 -19.40 3.38 13.34
CA GLY A 309 -19.56 4.54 12.45
C GLY A 309 -20.30 4.17 11.15
N SER A 310 -20.62 5.18 10.34
CA SER A 310 -21.08 4.92 8.97
C SER A 310 -19.99 4.20 8.20
N ALA A 311 -20.37 3.20 7.39
CA ALA A 311 -19.45 2.60 6.42
C ALA A 311 -18.70 3.70 5.66
N PRO A 312 -17.43 3.49 5.28
CA PRO A 312 -16.78 4.40 4.36
C PRO A 312 -17.71 4.54 3.16
N GLY A 313 -18.21 5.74 2.91
CA GLY A 313 -18.95 5.98 1.68
C GLY A 313 -18.07 5.49 0.56
N ALA A 314 -18.63 4.70 -0.37
CA ALA A 314 -17.94 4.38 -1.61
C ALA A 314 -17.23 5.65 -2.04
N LEU A 315 -15.90 5.61 -2.18
CA LEU A 315 -15.10 6.77 -2.57
C LEU A 315 -15.86 7.48 -3.68
N SER A 316 -16.50 8.57 -3.33
CA SER A 316 -16.97 9.51 -4.33
C SER A 316 -15.67 9.86 -5.04
N THR A 317 -15.54 9.37 -6.26
CA THR A 317 -14.48 9.77 -7.18
C THR A 317 -14.68 11.25 -7.48
N THR A 318 -14.40 12.09 -6.50
CA THR A 318 -14.14 13.49 -6.75
C THR A 318 -12.75 13.56 -7.35
N SER A 319 -12.72 13.30 -8.66
CA SER A 319 -11.56 13.50 -9.56
C SER A 319 -11.09 14.96 -9.62
N ASP A 320 -11.47 15.81 -8.68
CA ASP A 320 -11.40 17.26 -8.86
C ASP A 320 -10.15 17.93 -8.30
N SER A 321 -9.35 17.26 -7.47
CA SER A 321 -8.13 17.95 -6.96
C SER A 321 -6.85 17.62 -7.76
N LEU A 322 -6.73 16.41 -8.31
CA LEU A 322 -5.59 16.07 -9.17
C LEU A 322 -5.69 16.69 -10.57
N SER A 323 -6.92 16.83 -11.09
CA SER A 323 -7.14 17.44 -12.42
C SER A 323 -6.67 18.89 -12.46
N THR A 324 -6.95 19.72 -11.44
CA THR A 324 -6.63 21.15 -11.44
C THR A 324 -5.12 21.38 -11.39
N LEU A 325 -4.36 20.63 -10.60
CA LEU A 325 -2.90 20.73 -10.55
C LEU A 325 -2.25 20.21 -11.83
N THR A 326 -2.76 19.12 -12.40
CA THR A 326 -2.26 18.55 -13.65
C THR A 326 -2.52 19.48 -14.83
N PHE A 327 -3.71 20.10 -14.91
CA PHE A 327 -4.01 21.13 -15.94
C PHE A 327 -3.19 22.39 -15.77
N LEU A 328 -2.91 22.85 -14.55
CA LEU A 328 -2.01 23.96 -14.27
C LEU A 328 -0.57 23.66 -14.71
N TYR A 329 -0.09 22.45 -14.47
CA TYR A 329 1.26 22.04 -14.84
C TYR A 329 1.42 21.87 -16.36
N ILE A 330 0.44 21.28 -17.03
CA ILE A 330 0.37 21.19 -18.51
C ILE A 330 0.27 22.59 -19.13
N GLY A 331 -0.52 23.48 -18.56
CA GLY A 331 -0.64 24.87 -19.01
C GLY A 331 0.67 25.64 -18.90
N LEU A 332 1.43 25.47 -17.82
CA LEU A 332 2.75 26.09 -17.62
C LEU A 332 3.79 25.58 -18.62
N ILE A 333 3.81 24.27 -18.89
CA ILE A 333 4.73 23.67 -19.88
C ILE A 333 4.39 24.15 -21.29
N ALA A 334 3.11 24.18 -21.65
CA ALA A 334 2.66 24.69 -22.95
C ALA A 334 2.98 26.18 -23.12
N GLY A 335 2.79 27.00 -22.09
CA GLY A 335 3.15 28.43 -22.10
C GLY A 335 4.65 28.68 -22.26
N ALA A 336 5.49 27.86 -21.59
CA ALA A 336 6.94 27.94 -21.75
C ALA A 336 7.39 27.53 -23.17
N ALA A 337 6.82 26.49 -23.75
CA ALA A 337 7.12 26.04 -25.11
C ALA A 337 6.74 27.09 -26.16
N VAL A 338 5.58 27.73 -26.02
CA VAL A 338 5.13 28.83 -26.90
C VAL A 338 6.09 30.02 -26.78
N SER A 339 6.51 30.39 -25.58
CA SER A 339 7.44 31.51 -25.36
C SER A 339 8.81 31.26 -26.00
N VAL A 340 9.35 30.05 -25.89
CA VAL A 340 10.61 29.64 -26.53
C VAL A 340 10.47 29.69 -28.06
N THR A 341 9.36 29.22 -28.59
CA THR A 341 9.13 29.25 -30.07
C THR A 341 9.06 30.67 -30.61
N ILE A 342 8.37 31.58 -29.91
CA ILE A 342 8.30 33.00 -30.29
C ILE A 342 9.69 33.66 -30.20
N TYR A 343 10.45 33.35 -29.16
CA TYR A 343 11.82 33.86 -29.01
C TYR A 343 12.73 33.41 -30.17
N LEU A 344 12.70 32.13 -30.50
CA LEU A 344 13.49 31.54 -31.60
C LEU A 344 13.09 32.13 -32.96
N ALA A 345 11.79 32.34 -33.21
CA ALA A 345 11.31 32.98 -34.44
C ALA A 345 11.80 34.42 -34.57
N LYS A 346 11.76 35.22 -33.49
CA LYS A 346 12.30 36.57 -33.44
C LYS A 346 13.82 36.59 -33.67
N TYR A 347 14.54 35.66 -33.04
CA TYR A 347 16.00 35.53 -33.20
C TYR A 347 16.40 35.19 -34.63
N HIS A 348 15.71 34.23 -35.26
CA HIS A 348 15.92 33.89 -36.67
C HIS A 348 15.58 35.05 -37.62
N SER A 349 14.52 35.79 -37.38
CA SER A 349 14.16 36.98 -38.16
C SER A 349 15.23 38.07 -38.05
N HIS A 350 15.75 38.32 -36.84
CA HIS A 350 16.81 39.27 -36.60
C HIS A 350 18.10 38.91 -37.34
N ASN A 351 18.52 37.64 -37.27
CA ASN A 351 19.72 37.17 -37.95
C ASN A 351 19.61 37.21 -39.48
N ARG A 352 18.42 36.96 -40.06
CA ARG A 352 18.18 37.12 -41.51
C ARG A 352 18.32 38.59 -41.95
N LYS A 353 17.82 39.54 -41.14
CA LYS A 353 17.99 40.95 -41.41
C LYS A 353 19.46 41.39 -41.35
N LEU A 354 20.20 40.87 -40.35
CA LEU A 354 21.64 41.17 -40.21
C LEU A 354 22.45 40.58 -41.37
N ALA A 355 22.15 39.38 -41.81
CA ALA A 355 22.79 38.78 -42.98
C ALA A 355 22.51 39.54 -44.27
N ALA A 356 21.28 39.99 -44.47
CA ALA A 356 20.91 40.83 -45.63
C ALA A 356 21.63 42.17 -45.62
N MET A 357 21.76 42.85 -44.46
CA MET A 357 22.55 44.08 -44.33
C MET A 357 24.03 43.89 -44.64
N LEU A 358 24.62 42.78 -44.18
CA LEU A 358 26.02 42.46 -44.49
C LEU A 358 26.23 42.15 -45.97
N GLN A 359 25.29 41.50 -46.63
CA GLN A 359 25.33 41.28 -48.08
C GLN A 359 25.22 42.59 -48.86
N MET A 360 24.34 43.49 -48.44
CA MET A 360 24.20 44.80 -49.07
C MET A 360 25.48 45.70 -48.93
N ASN A 361 26.08 45.66 -47.71
CA ASN A 361 27.36 46.38 -47.51
C ASN A 361 28.49 45.81 -48.35
N ASN A 362 28.59 44.48 -48.51
CA ASN A 362 29.58 43.88 -49.41
C ASN A 362 29.36 44.27 -50.90
N LEU A 363 28.12 44.31 -51.34
CA LEU A 363 27.79 44.74 -52.69
C LEU A 363 28.17 46.26 -52.95
N GLN A 364 27.93 47.12 -51.95
CA GLN A 364 28.33 48.52 -52.02
C GLN A 364 29.85 48.73 -52.07
N THR A 365 30.58 47.89 -51.26
CA THR A 365 32.04 47.91 -51.23
C THR A 365 32.63 47.46 -52.58
N HIS A 366 32.06 46.44 -53.20
CA HIS A 366 32.46 45.96 -54.53
C HIS A 366 32.17 46.99 -55.63
N GLN A 367 31.03 47.71 -55.61
CA GLN A 367 30.70 48.72 -56.53
C GLN A 367 31.58 49.99 -56.37
N GLY A 368 31.97 50.28 -55.08
CA GLY A 368 32.92 51.38 -54.80
C GLY A 368 34.32 51.10 -55.37
N ILE A 369 34.78 49.88 -55.30
CA ILE A 369 36.09 49.42 -55.83
C ILE A 369 36.09 49.51 -57.38
N HIS A 370 35.03 49.07 -58.05
CA HIS A 370 34.92 49.16 -59.50
C HIS A 370 34.89 50.64 -60.01
N ARG A 371 34.27 51.55 -59.24
CA ARG A 371 34.29 52.99 -59.58
C ARG A 371 35.68 53.66 -59.41
N SER A 372 36.46 53.22 -58.44
CA SER A 372 37.80 53.73 -58.19
C SER A 372 38.82 53.25 -59.25
N VAL A 373 38.68 51.98 -59.71
CA VAL A 373 39.54 51.38 -60.75
C VAL A 373 39.21 52.03 -62.14
N GLY A 374 37.93 52.32 -62.40
CA GLY A 374 37.54 53.04 -63.69
C GLY A 374 38.08 54.47 -63.81
N LYS A 375 38.19 55.14 -62.66
CA LYS A 375 38.78 56.56 -62.70
C LYS A 375 40.29 56.53 -62.86
N LYS A 376 41.03 55.56 -62.46
CA LYS A 376 42.48 55.45 -62.66
C LYS A 376 42.88 55.05 -64.09
N LYS A 377 42.00 54.47 -64.90
CA LYS A 377 42.28 54.11 -66.28
C LYS A 377 42.06 55.31 -67.25
N LYS A 378 41.46 56.42 -66.86
CA LYS A 378 41.21 57.61 -67.72
C LYS A 378 42.31 58.67 -67.62
N LEU A 379 43.36 58.51 -66.83
CA LEU A 379 44.46 59.43 -66.58
C LEU A 379 45.81 59.07 -67.18
N ARG A 380 45.84 58.11 -68.15
CA ARG A 380 47.06 57.73 -68.80
C ARG A 380 46.81 57.60 -70.31
N LYS A 381 46.62 58.70 -70.94
CA LYS A 381 46.86 58.92 -72.38
C LYS A 381 47.19 60.41 -72.58
N ASP A 382 48.41 60.64 -72.66
CA ASP A 382 48.89 61.81 -73.40
C ASP A 382 50.32 61.62 -73.83
N PRO A 383 50.83 62.35 -74.79
CA PRO A 383 51.32 61.88 -76.06
C PRO A 383 52.79 62.18 -76.20
N GLU A 384 53.42 61.61 -77.16
CA GLU A 384 54.64 62.16 -77.66
C GLU A 384 54.56 62.33 -79.11
N SER A 385 54.81 63.57 -79.47
CA SER A 385 55.13 64.07 -80.81
C SER A 385 56.61 64.41 -80.89
N THR A 386 57.16 64.12 -82.01
CA THR A 386 58.43 64.41 -82.66
C THR A 386 59.65 63.66 -82.27
#